data_4306104e496f0f8450061b3c3e6137bf
#
_entry.id   4306104e496f0f8450061b3c3e6137bf
#
_cell.length_a   1.000
_cell.length_b   1.000
_cell.length_c   1.000
_cell.angle_alpha   90.00
_cell.angle_beta   90.00
_cell.angle_gamma   90.00
#
_symmetry.space_group_name_H-M   'P 1'
#
loop_
_entity.id
_entity.type
_entity.pdbx_description
1 polymer ?
#
loop_
_entity_poly.entity_id
_entity_poly.type
_entity_poly.pdbx_seq_one_letter_code
_entity_poly.pdbx_strand_id
1 'polypeptide(L)'
;MNNGLPKGQQLYEKVRNDFIGLNTHYKLATGKTSTRVYLDSSATALMMKVAHDVMEDFYNHYANAHSLLHFGAKISTREYDWAHRRILSFVKADPEVYTCFFTGSGTTTGMNRLARVLRDIRPDKDVAIVSIMEHHSNDLPHRKHMKKVDHIPLKSSNGKLGCVCLESLEKILQKNEGHVNYVAMTGVSNVTGIVNPINEAAEVAH
;
A
#
# COMPACT_ATOMS: atom_id res chain seq x y z
N MET A 1 28.11 22.02 3.45
CA MET A 1 29.12 21.75 4.48
C MET A 1 28.55 20.72 5.46
N ASN A 2 28.73 19.40 5.20
CA ASN A 2 28.19 18.30 6.05
C ASN A 2 29.22 17.20 6.25
N ASN A 3 30.49 17.58 6.50
CA ASN A 3 31.62 16.66 6.47
C ASN A 3 31.86 15.87 7.77
N GLY A 4 30.93 15.78 8.69
CA GLY A 4 31.12 15.09 9.97
C GLY A 4 30.00 14.15 10.42
N LEU A 5 28.83 14.13 9.75
CA LEU A 5 27.71 13.31 10.16
C LEU A 5 27.78 11.89 9.57
N PRO A 6 27.30 10.86 10.29
CA PRO A 6 27.11 9.52 9.71
C PRO A 6 26.27 9.57 8.42
N LYS A 7 26.56 8.69 7.45
CA LYS A 7 25.87 8.66 6.13
C LYS A 7 24.34 8.63 6.25
N GLY A 8 23.82 7.89 7.22
CA GLY A 8 22.36 7.81 7.47
C GLY A 8 21.78 9.14 7.93
N GLN A 9 22.49 9.91 8.76
CA GLN A 9 22.03 11.21 9.23
C GLN A 9 22.10 12.28 8.13
N GLN A 10 23.12 12.24 7.27
CA GLN A 10 23.20 13.12 6.09
C GLN A 10 22.03 12.88 5.15
N LEU A 11 21.67 11.61 4.90
CA LEU A 11 20.50 11.26 4.09
C LEU A 11 19.20 11.76 4.76
N TYR A 12 19.04 11.53 6.05
CA TYR A 12 17.88 11.99 6.82
C TYR A 12 17.69 13.50 6.70
N GLU A 13 18.73 14.30 6.92
CA GLU A 13 18.63 15.76 6.83
C GLU A 13 18.30 16.25 5.42
N LYS A 14 18.91 15.61 4.40
CA LYS A 14 18.62 15.88 3.00
C LYS A 14 17.15 15.61 2.66
N VAL A 15 16.65 14.44 3.05
CA VAL A 15 15.27 14.00 2.74
C VAL A 15 14.25 14.77 3.59
N ARG A 16 14.56 15.03 4.88
CA ARG A 16 13.65 15.74 5.78
C ARG A 16 13.23 17.12 5.22
N ASN A 17 14.16 17.85 4.64
CA ASN A 17 13.90 19.19 4.12
C ASN A 17 13.04 19.19 2.85
N ASP A 18 12.88 18.05 2.22
CA ASP A 18 12.02 17.88 1.05
C ASP A 18 10.53 17.64 1.41
N PHE A 19 10.21 17.35 2.67
CA PHE A 19 8.82 17.17 3.11
C PHE A 19 8.13 18.50 3.39
N ILE A 20 7.02 18.75 2.70
CA ILE A 20 6.20 19.97 2.87
C ILE A 20 5.48 19.90 4.21
N GLY A 21 5.56 20.99 4.97
CA GLY A 21 4.80 21.18 6.21
C GLY A 21 5.48 20.70 7.49
N LEU A 22 6.70 20.14 7.46
CA LEU A 22 7.41 19.75 8.68
C LEU A 22 7.81 20.94 9.57
N ASN A 23 8.08 22.09 8.96
CA ASN A 23 8.50 23.30 9.69
C ASN A 23 7.33 24.27 9.95
N THR A 24 6.08 23.81 9.82
CA THR A 24 4.89 24.61 10.13
C THR A 24 4.80 24.88 11.62
N HIS A 25 4.42 26.11 11.99
CA HIS A 25 4.23 26.53 13.37
C HIS A 25 2.74 26.62 13.68
N TYR A 26 2.35 26.09 14.82
CA TYR A 26 0.97 26.14 15.33
C TYR A 26 0.90 26.95 16.62
N LYS A 27 -0.14 27.77 16.74
CA LYS A 27 -0.48 28.42 18.02
C LYS A 27 -1.25 27.41 18.87
N LEU A 28 -0.69 27.07 20.01
CA LEU A 28 -1.29 26.16 20.99
C LEU A 28 -2.42 26.82 21.77
N ALA A 29 -3.28 26.02 22.41
CA ALA A 29 -4.32 26.51 23.32
C ALA A 29 -3.76 27.34 24.51
N THR A 30 -2.52 27.09 24.89
CA THR A 30 -1.78 27.86 25.90
C THR A 30 -1.32 29.25 25.43
N GLY A 31 -1.56 29.60 24.16
CA GLY A 31 -1.06 30.83 23.53
C GLY A 31 0.38 30.77 23.03
N LYS A 32 1.13 29.71 23.35
CA LYS A 32 2.51 29.52 22.89
C LYS A 32 2.51 29.02 21.42
N THR A 33 3.57 29.35 20.69
CA THR A 33 3.82 28.80 19.35
C THR A 33 4.75 27.58 19.44
N SER A 34 4.44 26.51 18.72
CA SER A 34 5.28 25.31 18.64
C SER A 34 5.43 24.87 17.19
N THR A 35 6.59 24.35 16.84
CA THR A 35 6.81 23.70 15.54
C THR A 35 6.06 22.36 15.50
N ARG A 36 5.51 22.04 14.35
CA ARG A 36 4.85 20.74 14.10
C ARG A 36 5.79 19.57 14.40
N VAL A 37 5.31 18.63 15.20
CA VAL A 37 5.91 17.30 15.37
C VAL A 37 4.99 16.32 14.65
N TYR A 38 5.47 15.70 13.56
CA TYR A 38 4.70 14.77 12.78
C TYR A 38 5.23 13.32 12.95
N LEU A 39 4.45 12.47 13.58
CA LEU A 39 4.81 11.10 13.93
C LEU A 39 3.84 10.07 13.33
N ASP A 40 2.99 10.47 12.38
CA ASP A 40 1.92 9.64 11.84
C ASP A 40 2.09 9.36 10.34
N SER A 41 3.32 9.13 9.90
CA SER A 41 3.62 8.79 8.49
C SER A 41 3.07 7.42 8.07
N SER A 42 2.77 6.54 9.03
CA SER A 42 2.13 5.24 8.77
C SER A 42 0.66 5.39 8.35
N ALA A 43 -0.02 6.43 8.81
CA ALA A 43 -1.38 6.74 8.38
C ALA A 43 -1.39 7.61 7.12
N THR A 44 -0.53 8.64 7.05
CA THR A 44 -0.45 9.56 5.91
C THR A 44 0.96 10.07 5.72
N ALA A 45 1.59 9.76 4.59
CA ALA A 45 2.87 10.37 4.22
C ALA A 45 2.67 11.84 3.82
N LEU A 46 3.57 12.72 4.28
CA LEU A 46 3.58 14.10 3.85
C LEU A 46 4.05 14.20 2.38
N MET A 47 3.55 15.21 1.67
CA MET A 47 3.95 15.50 0.31
C MET A 47 5.44 15.87 0.26
N MET A 48 6.17 15.30 -0.68
CA MET A 48 7.53 15.70 -0.99
C MET A 48 7.53 16.89 -1.96
N LYS A 49 8.38 17.87 -1.70
CA LYS A 49 8.51 19.06 -2.56
C LYS A 49 8.87 18.69 -3.99
N VAL A 50 9.81 17.76 -4.19
CA VAL A 50 10.19 17.29 -5.53
C VAL A 50 9.00 16.72 -6.30
N ALA A 51 8.10 15.98 -5.66
CA ALA A 51 6.90 15.45 -6.31
C ALA A 51 5.89 16.55 -6.64
N HIS A 52 5.74 17.53 -5.75
CA HIS A 52 4.90 18.71 -5.99
C HIS A 52 5.40 19.53 -7.19
N ASP A 53 6.69 19.85 -7.22
CA ASP A 53 7.30 20.65 -8.26
C ASP A 53 7.19 19.96 -9.66
N VAL A 54 7.38 18.64 -9.71
CA VAL A 54 7.18 17.86 -10.95
C VAL A 54 5.71 17.88 -11.40
N MET A 55 4.76 17.77 -10.47
CA MET A 55 3.33 17.89 -10.80
C MET A 55 2.99 19.29 -11.34
N GLU A 56 3.49 20.34 -10.72
CA GLU A 56 3.27 21.73 -11.14
C GLU A 56 3.82 21.97 -12.55
N ASP A 57 5.04 21.49 -12.82
CA ASP A 57 5.62 21.57 -14.19
C ASP A 57 4.78 20.79 -15.22
N PHE A 58 4.33 19.59 -14.87
CA PHE A 58 3.50 18.77 -15.74
C PHE A 58 2.17 19.43 -16.12
N TYR A 59 1.55 20.20 -15.22
CA TYR A 59 0.29 20.90 -15.53
C TYR A 59 0.41 21.89 -16.70
N ASN A 60 1.60 22.43 -16.97
CA ASN A 60 1.82 23.29 -18.13
C ASN A 60 1.70 22.54 -19.47
N HIS A 61 1.83 21.21 -19.44
CA HIS A 61 1.81 20.35 -20.62
C HIS A 61 0.67 19.35 -20.62
N TYR A 62 -0.14 19.35 -19.56
CA TYR A 62 -1.20 18.37 -19.36
C TYR A 62 -2.18 18.34 -20.55
N ALA A 63 -2.40 17.12 -21.04
CA ALA A 63 -3.40 16.80 -22.04
C ALA A 63 -3.85 15.34 -21.87
N ASN A 64 -4.78 14.86 -22.69
CA ASN A 64 -5.20 13.47 -22.65
C ASN A 64 -4.04 12.51 -22.95
N ALA A 65 -3.95 11.42 -22.23
CA ALA A 65 -3.05 10.31 -22.56
C ALA A 65 -3.62 9.48 -23.74
N HIS A 66 -2.80 8.57 -24.27
CA HIS A 66 -3.16 7.67 -25.40
C HIS A 66 -3.42 8.37 -26.74
N SER A 67 -2.92 9.58 -26.91
CA SER A 67 -2.96 10.30 -28.18
C SER A 67 -1.55 10.75 -28.58
N LEU A 68 -1.27 10.70 -29.87
CA LEU A 68 -0.02 11.17 -30.46
C LEU A 68 -0.26 12.29 -31.47
N LEU A 69 -1.47 12.87 -31.53
CA LEU A 69 -1.86 13.83 -32.56
C LEU A 69 -1.26 15.21 -32.31
N HIS A 70 -1.13 15.65 -31.07
CA HIS A 70 -0.56 16.95 -30.75
C HIS A 70 0.51 16.85 -29.64
N PHE A 71 1.29 17.90 -29.49
CA PHE A 71 2.50 17.89 -28.67
C PHE A 71 2.20 17.58 -27.18
N GLY A 72 1.20 18.23 -26.56
CA GLY A 72 0.83 17.98 -25.16
C GLY A 72 0.38 16.53 -24.92
N ALA A 73 -0.41 15.95 -25.86
CA ALA A 73 -0.82 14.56 -25.74
C ALA A 73 0.35 13.57 -25.86
N LYS A 74 1.36 13.88 -26.70
CA LYS A 74 2.60 13.09 -26.77
C LYS A 74 3.36 13.11 -25.45
N ILE A 75 3.45 14.28 -24.79
CA ILE A 75 4.08 14.39 -23.46
C ILE A 75 3.30 13.56 -22.45
N SER A 76 2.00 13.76 -22.33
CA SER A 76 1.16 13.04 -21.35
C SER A 76 1.21 11.53 -21.56
N THR A 77 1.17 11.04 -22.81
CA THR A 77 1.28 9.61 -23.11
C THR A 77 2.64 9.06 -22.71
N ARG A 78 3.73 9.77 -23.05
CA ARG A 78 5.08 9.34 -22.67
C ARG A 78 5.28 9.24 -21.16
N GLU A 79 4.83 10.25 -20.42
CA GLU A 79 4.96 10.27 -18.95
C GLU A 79 4.08 9.19 -18.31
N TYR A 80 2.87 8.95 -18.84
CA TYR A 80 2.00 7.87 -18.40
C TYR A 80 2.66 6.49 -18.60
N ASP A 81 3.18 6.20 -19.78
CA ASP A 81 3.88 4.94 -20.07
C ASP A 81 5.16 4.79 -19.25
N TRP A 82 5.89 5.89 -19.04
CA TRP A 82 7.07 5.90 -18.18
C TRP A 82 6.72 5.54 -16.74
N ALA A 83 5.63 6.10 -16.19
CA ALA A 83 5.19 5.83 -14.82
C ALA A 83 4.87 4.34 -14.61
N HIS A 84 4.18 3.68 -15.56
CA HIS A 84 3.91 2.23 -15.51
C HIS A 84 5.20 1.41 -15.46
N ARG A 85 6.15 1.70 -16.37
CA ARG A 85 7.44 1.00 -16.40
C ARG A 85 8.25 1.23 -15.11
N ARG A 86 8.22 2.45 -14.55
CA ARG A 86 8.93 2.76 -13.31
C ARG A 86 8.38 2.01 -12.11
N ILE A 87 7.07 1.85 -12.00
CA ILE A 87 6.46 1.06 -10.92
C ILE A 87 6.86 -0.42 -11.04
N LEU A 88 6.74 -1.02 -12.22
CA LEU A 88 7.17 -2.41 -12.45
C LEU A 88 8.65 -2.60 -12.09
N SER A 89 9.53 -1.71 -12.56
CA SER A 89 10.96 -1.73 -12.23
C SER A 89 11.23 -1.57 -10.72
N PHE A 90 10.50 -0.71 -10.03
CA PHE A 90 10.64 -0.48 -8.59
C PHE A 90 10.34 -1.75 -7.78
N VAL A 91 9.30 -2.49 -8.15
CA VAL A 91 8.93 -3.75 -7.51
C VAL A 91 9.64 -4.97 -8.11
N LYS A 92 10.57 -4.77 -9.06
CA LYS A 92 11.31 -5.81 -9.78
C LYS A 92 10.40 -6.83 -10.48
N ALA A 93 9.24 -6.38 -10.97
CA ALA A 93 8.32 -7.20 -11.73
C ALA A 93 8.73 -7.23 -13.21
N ASP A 94 8.72 -8.42 -13.80
CA ASP A 94 8.99 -8.61 -15.22
C ASP A 94 7.82 -8.05 -16.06
N PRO A 95 8.04 -7.08 -16.95
CA PRO A 95 6.97 -6.48 -17.76
C PRO A 95 6.34 -7.45 -18.77
N GLU A 96 6.99 -8.58 -19.09
CA GLU A 96 6.43 -9.63 -19.96
C GLU A 96 5.39 -10.49 -19.22
N VAL A 97 5.43 -10.50 -17.88
CA VAL A 97 4.54 -11.29 -17.02
C VAL A 97 3.54 -10.42 -16.27
N TYR A 98 3.97 -9.22 -15.87
CA TYR A 98 3.21 -8.33 -14.98
C TYR A 98 2.80 -7.04 -15.69
N THR A 99 1.68 -6.51 -15.29
CA THR A 99 1.23 -5.17 -15.70
C THR A 99 0.91 -4.30 -14.48
N CYS A 100 0.94 -2.98 -14.69
CA CYS A 100 0.62 -1.99 -13.68
C CYS A 100 -0.68 -1.28 -14.06
N PHE A 101 -1.55 -1.04 -13.06
CA PHE A 101 -2.76 -0.23 -13.22
C PHE A 101 -2.82 0.84 -12.15
N PHE A 102 -3.04 2.08 -12.54
CA PHE A 102 -3.40 3.16 -11.62
C PHE A 102 -4.91 3.13 -11.37
N THR A 103 -5.32 2.92 -10.12
CA THR A 103 -6.74 2.70 -9.78
C THR A 103 -7.45 3.92 -9.18
N GLY A 104 -6.79 5.08 -9.11
CA GLY A 104 -7.36 6.27 -8.50
C GLY A 104 -7.29 6.25 -6.97
N SER A 105 -8.39 6.26 -6.28
CA SER A 105 -8.51 6.48 -4.81
C SER A 105 -7.76 5.49 -3.89
N GLY A 106 -6.50 5.22 -4.19
CA GLY A 106 -5.56 4.43 -3.36
C GLY A 106 -5.90 2.94 -3.26
N THR A 107 -5.30 2.30 -2.28
CA THR A 107 -5.40 0.84 -2.05
C THR A 107 -6.84 0.36 -1.92
N THR A 108 -7.74 1.12 -1.30
CA THR A 108 -9.15 0.74 -1.14
C THR A 108 -9.82 0.44 -2.48
N THR A 109 -9.59 1.27 -3.50
CA THR A 109 -10.14 1.03 -4.85
C THR A 109 -9.51 -0.20 -5.49
N GLY A 110 -8.18 -0.35 -5.37
CA GLY A 110 -7.45 -1.53 -5.84
C GLY A 110 -8.00 -2.83 -5.25
N MET A 111 -8.16 -2.88 -3.93
CA MET A 111 -8.65 -4.08 -3.22
C MET A 111 -10.11 -4.39 -3.55
N ASN A 112 -10.99 -3.38 -3.67
CA ASN A 112 -12.38 -3.61 -4.12
C ASN A 112 -12.43 -4.19 -5.54
N ARG A 113 -11.60 -3.67 -6.45
CA ARG A 113 -11.51 -4.18 -7.82
C ARG A 113 -10.99 -5.61 -7.84
N LEU A 114 -9.90 -5.89 -7.11
CA LEU A 114 -9.29 -7.21 -7.03
C LEU A 114 -10.26 -8.25 -6.47
N ALA A 115 -10.88 -7.99 -5.32
CA ALA A 115 -11.82 -8.92 -4.69
C ALA A 115 -13.00 -9.26 -5.61
N ARG A 116 -13.55 -8.26 -6.33
CA ARG A 116 -14.61 -8.47 -7.30
C ARG A 116 -14.15 -9.33 -8.47
N VAL A 117 -12.99 -9.02 -9.06
CA VAL A 117 -12.47 -9.75 -10.22
C VAL A 117 -12.16 -11.21 -9.87
N LEU A 118 -11.53 -11.45 -8.71
CA LEU A 118 -11.22 -12.81 -8.25
C LEU A 118 -12.49 -13.65 -8.03
N ARG A 119 -13.55 -13.05 -7.46
CA ARG A 119 -14.85 -13.71 -7.34
C ARG A 119 -15.43 -14.08 -8.72
N ASP A 120 -15.35 -13.14 -9.68
CA ASP A 120 -15.95 -13.33 -11.00
C ASP A 120 -15.19 -14.38 -11.84
N ILE A 121 -13.87 -14.48 -11.66
CA ILE A 121 -13.01 -15.47 -12.35
C ILE A 121 -13.21 -16.90 -11.78
N ARG A 122 -13.46 -17.01 -10.46
CA ARG A 122 -13.61 -18.28 -9.74
C ARG A 122 -14.92 -18.32 -8.96
N PRO A 123 -16.08 -18.32 -9.61
CA PRO A 123 -17.39 -18.24 -8.94
C PRO A 123 -17.72 -19.46 -8.08
N ASP A 124 -17.09 -20.60 -8.32
CA ASP A 124 -17.14 -21.82 -7.53
C ASP A 124 -16.37 -21.74 -6.21
N LYS A 125 -15.42 -20.80 -6.10
CA LYS A 125 -14.63 -20.55 -4.90
C LYS A 125 -15.11 -19.28 -4.21
N ASP A 126 -15.96 -19.43 -3.23
CA ASP A 126 -16.74 -18.34 -2.63
C ASP A 126 -16.23 -17.88 -1.24
N VAL A 127 -15.10 -18.43 -0.78
CA VAL A 127 -14.47 -18.12 0.51
C VAL A 127 -13.20 -17.31 0.32
N ALA A 128 -13.06 -16.18 1.02
CA ALA A 128 -11.79 -15.52 1.26
C ALA A 128 -11.32 -15.76 2.70
N ILE A 129 -10.02 -15.94 2.88
CA ILE A 129 -9.39 -16.03 4.20
C ILE A 129 -8.58 -14.75 4.41
N VAL A 130 -8.82 -14.03 5.49
CA VAL A 130 -8.27 -12.69 5.72
C VAL A 130 -7.64 -12.63 7.12
N SER A 131 -6.51 -11.97 7.31
CA SER A 131 -5.98 -11.83 8.65
C SER A 131 -6.85 -10.89 9.50
N ILE A 132 -6.95 -11.13 10.80
CA ILE A 132 -7.66 -10.21 11.71
C ILE A 132 -6.92 -8.88 11.90
N MET A 133 -5.67 -8.79 11.44
CA MET A 133 -4.78 -7.63 11.58
C MET A 133 -4.92 -6.64 10.42
N GLU A 134 -5.84 -6.87 9.50
CA GLU A 134 -5.95 -6.07 8.28
C GLU A 134 -6.35 -4.62 8.55
N HIS A 135 -5.84 -3.73 7.70
CA HIS A 135 -6.45 -2.43 7.53
C HIS A 135 -7.84 -2.58 6.87
N HIS A 136 -8.79 -1.72 7.20
CA HIS A 136 -10.14 -1.76 6.64
C HIS A 136 -10.17 -1.80 5.09
N SER A 137 -9.20 -1.17 4.43
CA SER A 137 -9.08 -1.23 2.96
C SER A 137 -8.82 -2.64 2.41
N ASN A 138 -8.31 -3.56 3.24
CA ASN A 138 -8.04 -4.96 2.88
C ASN A 138 -8.91 -5.96 3.68
N ASP A 139 -9.90 -5.53 4.43
CA ASP A 139 -10.88 -6.38 5.09
C ASP A 139 -12.30 -6.18 4.48
N LEU A 140 -12.78 -4.94 4.45
CA LEU A 140 -14.14 -4.64 4.01
C LEU A 140 -14.45 -5.03 2.55
N PRO A 141 -13.54 -4.88 1.57
CA PRO A 141 -13.79 -5.34 0.20
C PRO A 141 -14.10 -6.83 0.11
N HIS A 142 -13.40 -7.64 0.89
CA HIS A 142 -13.61 -9.09 0.88
C HIS A 142 -14.98 -9.46 1.45
N ARG A 143 -15.39 -8.84 2.54
CA ARG A 143 -16.75 -9.02 3.12
C ARG A 143 -17.85 -8.58 2.16
N LYS A 144 -17.60 -7.58 1.31
CA LYS A 144 -18.57 -7.09 0.34
C LYS A 144 -18.71 -8.02 -0.88
N HIS A 145 -17.64 -8.63 -1.33
CA HIS A 145 -17.60 -9.32 -2.61
C HIS A 145 -17.62 -10.84 -2.50
N MET A 146 -17.15 -11.42 -1.38
CA MET A 146 -17.16 -12.85 -1.15
C MET A 146 -18.38 -13.28 -0.35
N LYS A 147 -18.85 -14.49 -0.55
CA LYS A 147 -20.00 -15.05 0.19
C LYS A 147 -19.64 -15.32 1.65
N LYS A 148 -18.37 -15.72 1.89
CA LYS A 148 -17.85 -15.99 3.22
C LYS A 148 -16.45 -15.42 3.38
N VAL A 149 -16.17 -14.86 4.55
CA VAL A 149 -14.83 -14.44 4.96
C VAL A 149 -14.50 -15.09 6.30
N ASP A 150 -13.48 -15.93 6.31
CA ASP A 150 -12.93 -16.49 7.55
C ASP A 150 -11.67 -15.70 7.94
N HIS A 151 -11.51 -15.41 9.25
CA HIS A 151 -10.40 -14.61 9.74
C HIS A 151 -9.32 -15.45 10.41
N ILE A 152 -8.06 -15.25 10.03
CA ILE A 152 -6.90 -15.86 10.66
C ILE A 152 -6.64 -15.14 12.00
N PRO A 153 -6.70 -15.82 13.15
CA PRO A 153 -6.39 -15.20 14.43
C PRO A 153 -4.90 -14.95 14.60
N LEU A 154 -4.55 -14.14 15.60
CA LEU A 154 -3.16 -13.89 15.99
C LEU A 154 -2.68 -14.94 16.99
N LYS A 155 -1.37 -15.21 16.97
CA LYS A 155 -0.71 -15.88 18.09
C LYS A 155 -0.76 -14.95 19.29
N SER A 156 -1.18 -15.49 20.44
CA SER A 156 -1.12 -14.77 21.71
C SER A 156 -0.16 -15.52 22.63
N SER A 157 0.80 -14.81 23.19
CA SER A 157 1.71 -15.35 24.20
C SER A 157 1.86 -14.34 25.34
N ASN A 158 1.55 -14.77 26.56
CA ASN A 158 1.66 -13.94 27.78
C ASN A 158 0.94 -12.58 27.69
N GLY A 159 -0.25 -12.54 27.06
CA GLY A 159 -1.03 -11.31 26.89
C GLY A 159 -0.49 -10.32 25.87
N LYS A 160 0.56 -10.68 25.12
CA LYS A 160 1.09 -9.88 24.01
C LYS A 160 0.52 -10.36 22.68
N LEU A 161 0.14 -9.42 21.83
CA LEU A 161 -0.23 -9.69 20.45
C LEU A 161 0.99 -10.16 19.66
N GLY A 162 0.86 -11.28 18.95
CA GLY A 162 1.86 -11.81 18.03
C GLY A 162 1.46 -11.61 16.57
N CYS A 163 2.22 -12.23 15.66
CA CYS A 163 1.87 -12.34 14.25
C CYS A 163 0.67 -13.28 14.02
N VAL A 164 0.20 -13.40 12.79
CA VAL A 164 -0.84 -14.36 12.40
C VAL A 164 -0.46 -15.80 12.78
N CYS A 165 -1.48 -16.59 13.16
CA CYS A 165 -1.30 -18.00 13.56
C CYS A 165 -1.36 -18.89 12.30
N LEU A 166 -0.22 -19.43 11.86
CA LEU A 166 -0.14 -20.29 10.68
C LEU A 166 -0.88 -21.61 10.87
N GLU A 167 -0.83 -22.18 12.06
CA GLU A 167 -1.57 -23.41 12.39
C GLU A 167 -3.10 -23.21 12.31
N SER A 168 -3.57 -21.99 12.57
CA SER A 168 -4.97 -21.64 12.38
C SER A 168 -5.30 -21.39 10.90
N LEU A 169 -4.39 -20.81 10.13
CA LEU A 169 -4.53 -20.68 8.68
C LEU A 169 -4.70 -22.06 8.04
N GLU A 170 -3.84 -23.01 8.36
CA GLU A 170 -3.92 -24.38 7.83
C GLU A 170 -5.27 -25.03 8.14
N LYS A 171 -5.73 -24.94 9.39
CA LYS A 171 -7.05 -25.48 9.78
C LYS A 171 -8.22 -24.81 9.05
N ILE A 172 -8.14 -23.49 8.81
CA ILE A 172 -9.18 -22.76 8.07
C ILE A 172 -9.16 -23.15 6.60
N LEU A 173 -7.99 -23.37 5.99
CA LEU A 173 -7.85 -23.90 4.63
C LEU A 173 -8.46 -25.28 4.50
N GLN A 174 -8.11 -26.22 5.39
CA GLN A 174 -8.67 -27.58 5.42
C GLN A 174 -10.20 -27.57 5.59
N LYS A 175 -10.73 -26.73 6.48
CA LYS A 175 -12.18 -26.61 6.70
C LYS A 175 -12.94 -26.12 5.46
N ASN A 176 -12.30 -25.31 4.62
CA ASN A 176 -12.90 -24.73 3.42
C ASN A 176 -12.29 -25.31 2.14
N GLU A 177 -11.76 -26.54 2.19
CA GLU A 177 -11.13 -27.19 1.03
C GLU A 177 -12.04 -27.14 -0.20
N GLY A 178 -11.45 -26.81 -1.34
CA GLY A 178 -12.17 -26.65 -2.61
C GLY A 178 -12.95 -25.32 -2.77
N HIS A 179 -13.22 -24.58 -1.70
CA HIS A 179 -14.01 -23.34 -1.70
C HIS A 179 -13.17 -22.07 -1.55
N VAL A 180 -11.90 -22.19 -1.17
CA VAL A 180 -11.03 -21.00 -0.95
C VAL A 180 -10.64 -20.39 -2.28
N ASN A 181 -10.97 -19.12 -2.46
CA ASN A 181 -10.57 -18.32 -3.62
C ASN A 181 -9.16 -17.76 -3.44
N TYR A 182 -8.91 -17.12 -2.30
CA TYR A 182 -7.62 -16.50 -1.97
C TYR A 182 -7.44 -16.30 -0.47
N VAL A 183 -6.19 -16.09 -0.07
CA VAL A 183 -5.78 -15.60 1.24
C VAL A 183 -5.31 -14.16 1.09
N ALA A 184 -5.79 -13.24 1.95
CA ALA A 184 -5.35 -11.85 2.00
C ALA A 184 -4.74 -11.54 3.36
N MET A 185 -3.51 -11.01 3.38
CA MET A 185 -2.79 -10.77 4.63
C MET A 185 -1.87 -9.56 4.53
N THR A 186 -1.90 -8.69 5.55
CA THR A 186 -0.95 -7.58 5.65
C THR A 186 0.45 -8.09 6.01
N GLY A 187 1.47 -7.57 5.32
CA GLY A 187 2.87 -7.88 5.64
C GLY A 187 3.32 -7.22 6.93
N VAL A 188 2.93 -5.97 7.14
CA VAL A 188 3.25 -5.18 8.33
C VAL A 188 2.02 -4.39 8.75
N SER A 189 1.60 -4.54 9.99
CA SER A 189 0.48 -3.74 10.52
C SER A 189 0.88 -2.27 10.67
N ASN A 190 0.11 -1.37 10.09
CA ASN A 190 0.29 0.08 10.24
C ASN A 190 -0.02 0.60 11.65
N VAL A 191 -0.74 -0.18 12.45
CA VAL A 191 -1.14 0.16 13.83
C VAL A 191 -0.14 -0.34 14.85
N THR A 192 0.23 -1.63 14.76
CA THR A 192 1.07 -2.30 15.78
C THR A 192 2.54 -2.42 15.37
N GLY A 193 2.86 -2.28 14.07
CA GLY A 193 4.20 -2.53 13.53
C GLY A 193 4.58 -4.02 13.49
N ILE A 194 3.67 -4.94 13.82
CA ILE A 194 3.93 -6.38 13.78
C ILE A 194 4.14 -6.81 12.32
N VAL A 195 5.22 -7.53 12.09
CA VAL A 195 5.57 -8.14 10.80
C VAL A 195 5.02 -9.57 10.77
N ASN A 196 4.26 -9.90 9.74
CA ASN A 196 3.70 -11.22 9.53
C ASN A 196 4.64 -12.11 8.69
N PRO A 197 4.66 -13.43 8.92
CA PRO A 197 5.46 -14.40 8.17
C PRO A 197 4.82 -14.69 6.80
N ILE A 198 5.01 -13.78 5.83
CA ILE A 198 4.33 -13.83 4.52
C ILE A 198 4.76 -15.04 3.70
N ASN A 199 6.06 -15.37 3.70
CA ASN A 199 6.58 -16.49 2.91
C ASN A 199 6.02 -17.81 3.42
N GLU A 200 6.09 -18.04 4.73
CA GLU A 200 5.57 -19.24 5.38
C GLU A 200 4.03 -19.35 5.21
N ALA A 201 3.32 -18.22 5.27
CA ALA A 201 1.89 -18.21 5.01
C ALA A 201 1.56 -18.55 3.54
N ALA A 202 2.38 -18.12 2.59
CA ALA A 202 2.23 -18.48 1.18
C ALA A 202 2.49 -19.99 0.96
N GLU A 203 3.51 -20.56 1.62
CA GLU A 203 3.79 -21.99 1.58
C GLU A 203 2.61 -22.84 2.12
N VAL A 204 1.97 -22.38 3.19
CA VAL A 204 0.78 -23.05 3.76
C VAL A 204 -0.44 -22.90 2.86
N ALA A 205 -0.56 -21.81 2.08
CA ALA A 205 -1.73 -21.52 1.25
C ALA A 205 -1.68 -22.18 -0.13
N HIS A 206 -0.50 -22.55 -0.63
CA HIS A 206 -0.27 -23.17 -1.95
C HIS A 206 -0.09 -24.67 -1.87
#